data_5c964d5c0467d6adfd6ee7a09f8b55aa
#
_entry.id   5c964d5c0467d6adfd6ee7a09f8b55aa
#
_cell.length_a   1.000
_cell.length_b   1.000
_cell.length_c   1.000
_cell.angle_alpha   90.00
_cell.angle_beta   90.00
_cell.angle_gamma   90.00
#
_symmetry.space_group_name_H-M   'P 1'
#
loop_
_entity.id
_entity.type
_entity.pdbx_description
1 polymer ?
#
loop_
_entity_poly.entity_id
_entity_poly.type
_entity_poly.pdbx_seq_one_letter_code
_entity_poly.pdbx_strand_id
1 'polypeptide(L)'
;MNGIILRRLMVFLSLLALAVVALPAPSMADSAASINYDVTAALNQLYATSPAAKKMGGVAKGILVFPSIVKGGFIIGGQFGEGALRVGGRTKGYYRTVAASYGLQAGVQKFGYALFFLSDDDLKYLKSSGGWEI
;
A
#
# COMPACT_ATOMS: atom_id res chain seq x y z
N MET A 1 24.83 -13.49 -42.30
CA MET A 1 24.68 -12.10 -42.18
C MET A 1 24.31 -11.83 -40.77
N ASN A 2 24.68 -11.01 -40.31
CA ASN A 2 23.91 -10.24 -39.41
C ASN A 2 24.06 -10.57 -37.95
N GLY A 3 25.18 -11.28 -37.63
CA GLY A 3 25.68 -11.37 -36.26
C GLY A 3 26.04 -10.00 -35.71
N ILE A 4 26.48 -9.07 -36.56
CA ILE A 4 26.82 -7.70 -36.16
C ILE A 4 25.58 -6.90 -35.82
N ILE A 5 24.51 -7.04 -36.58
CA ILE A 5 23.21 -6.34 -36.29
C ILE A 5 22.58 -6.90 -35.06
N LEU A 6 22.61 -8.21 -34.86
CA LEU A 6 22.09 -8.87 -33.66
C LEU A 6 22.86 -8.45 -32.40
N ARG A 7 24.21 -8.36 -32.50
CA ARG A 7 25.04 -7.87 -31.38
C ARG A 7 24.75 -6.43 -31.03
N ARG A 8 24.53 -5.56 -32.03
CA ARG A 8 24.17 -4.16 -31.81
C ARG A 8 22.80 -4.02 -31.17
N LEU A 9 21.84 -4.83 -31.57
CA LEU A 9 20.50 -4.88 -30.94
C LEU A 9 20.57 -5.37 -29.50
N MET A 10 21.35 -6.41 -29.20
CA MET A 10 21.52 -6.90 -27.83
C MET A 10 22.20 -5.90 -26.90
N VAL A 11 23.20 -5.16 -27.39
CA VAL A 11 23.85 -4.08 -26.62
C VAL A 11 22.88 -2.94 -26.35
N PHE A 12 22.00 -2.60 -27.29
CA PHE A 12 20.97 -1.57 -27.12
C PHE A 12 19.93 -1.96 -26.06
N LEU A 13 19.47 -3.21 -26.07
CA LEU A 13 18.52 -3.74 -25.07
C LEU A 13 19.14 -3.80 -23.67
N SER A 14 20.43 -4.16 -23.57
CA SER A 14 21.14 -4.16 -22.29
C SER A 14 21.33 -2.77 -21.71
N LEU A 15 21.58 -1.76 -22.56
CA LEU A 15 21.67 -0.36 -22.15
C LEU A 15 20.33 0.20 -21.69
N LEU A 16 19.21 -0.17 -22.32
CA LEU A 16 17.86 0.22 -21.90
C LEU A 16 17.51 -0.41 -20.55
N ALA A 17 17.83 -1.66 -20.30
CA ALA A 17 17.60 -2.33 -19.03
C ALA A 17 18.40 -1.67 -17.89
N LEU A 18 19.66 -1.29 -18.14
CA LEU A 18 20.49 -0.54 -17.19
C LEU A 18 19.94 0.85 -16.88
N ALA A 19 19.37 1.55 -17.87
CA ALA A 19 18.77 2.86 -17.67
C ALA A 19 17.54 2.81 -16.75
N VAL A 20 16.72 1.75 -16.84
CA VAL A 20 15.56 1.53 -15.96
C VAL A 20 16.00 1.25 -14.52
N VAL A 21 17.06 0.48 -14.32
CA VAL A 21 17.62 0.16 -12.99
C VAL A 21 18.28 1.39 -12.35
N ALA A 22 18.78 2.33 -13.15
CA ALA A 22 19.45 3.54 -12.68
C ALA A 22 18.49 4.67 -12.25
N LEU A 23 17.16 4.50 -12.38
CA LEU A 23 16.20 5.48 -11.91
C LEU A 23 16.24 5.57 -10.37
N PRO A 24 16.35 6.79 -9.80
CA PRO A 24 16.37 6.92 -8.35
C PRO A 24 15.03 6.50 -7.74
N ALA A 25 15.10 5.69 -6.69
CA ALA A 25 13.93 5.39 -5.89
C ALA A 25 13.50 6.65 -5.10
N PRO A 26 12.18 6.86 -4.89
CA PRO A 26 11.71 7.94 -4.03
C PRO A 26 12.32 7.82 -2.63
N SER A 27 12.64 8.93 -1.99
CA SER A 27 13.17 8.91 -0.63
C SER A 27 12.11 8.39 0.33
N MET A 28 12.55 7.70 1.40
CA MET A 28 11.66 7.20 2.44
C MET A 28 10.88 8.34 3.13
N ALA A 29 11.48 9.50 3.27
CA ALA A 29 10.84 10.68 3.87
C ALA A 29 9.68 11.19 3.02
N ASP A 30 9.85 11.28 1.69
CA ASP A 30 8.80 11.70 0.78
C ASP A 30 7.65 10.69 0.74
N SER A 31 7.97 9.41 0.74
CA SER A 31 6.97 8.35 0.82
C SER A 31 6.17 8.40 2.11
N ALA A 32 6.82 8.61 3.25
CA ALA A 32 6.19 8.76 4.55
C ALA A 32 5.26 9.97 4.61
N ALA A 33 5.70 11.12 4.11
CA ALA A 33 4.89 12.33 4.06
C ALA A 33 3.65 12.14 3.18
N SER A 34 3.81 11.50 2.05
CA SER A 34 2.70 11.19 1.14
C SER A 34 1.69 10.25 1.79
N ILE A 35 2.15 9.18 2.42
CA ILE A 35 1.28 8.23 3.15
C ILE A 35 0.53 8.95 4.26
N ASN A 36 1.20 9.77 5.05
CA ASN A 36 0.57 10.52 6.13
C ASN A 36 -0.54 11.46 5.63
N TYR A 37 -0.29 12.15 4.55
CA TYR A 37 -1.27 13.02 3.91
C TYR A 37 -2.49 12.23 3.45
N ASP A 38 -2.27 11.14 2.73
CA ASP A 38 -3.35 10.32 2.19
C ASP A 38 -4.18 9.64 3.29
N VAL A 39 -3.53 9.19 4.35
CA VAL A 39 -4.20 8.60 5.53
C VAL A 39 -5.09 9.63 6.21
N THR A 40 -4.60 10.84 6.41
CA THR A 40 -5.41 11.93 7.01
C THR A 40 -6.61 12.26 6.14
N ALA A 41 -6.41 12.40 4.84
CA ALA A 41 -7.50 12.68 3.89
C ALA A 41 -8.55 11.55 3.89
N ALA A 42 -8.10 10.29 3.88
CA ALA A 42 -8.99 9.13 3.90
C ALA A 42 -9.81 9.05 5.19
N LEU A 43 -9.20 9.28 6.35
CA LEU A 43 -9.92 9.31 7.63
C LEU A 43 -10.93 10.45 7.68
N ASN A 44 -10.57 11.63 7.24
CA ASN A 44 -11.48 12.77 7.20
C ASN A 44 -12.70 12.47 6.32
N GLN A 45 -12.49 11.88 5.17
CA GLN A 45 -13.58 11.49 4.28
C GLN A 45 -14.46 10.39 4.90
N LEU A 46 -13.84 9.38 5.50
CA LEU A 46 -14.58 8.29 6.16
C LEU A 46 -15.45 8.83 7.30
N TYR A 47 -14.92 9.70 8.13
CA TYR A 47 -15.65 10.26 9.26
C TYR A 47 -16.77 11.22 8.82
N ALA A 48 -16.58 11.91 7.70
CA ALA A 48 -17.61 12.78 7.14
C ALA A 48 -18.78 11.99 6.56
N THR A 49 -18.54 10.78 6.07
CA THR A 49 -19.57 9.95 5.42
C THR A 49 -20.15 8.85 6.30
N SER A 50 -19.47 8.50 7.39
CA SER A 50 -19.88 7.41 8.29
C SER A 50 -19.81 7.85 9.76
N PRO A 51 -20.96 8.20 10.37
CA PRO A 51 -21.01 8.50 11.80
C PRO A 51 -20.56 7.33 12.67
N ALA A 52 -20.81 6.10 12.26
CA ALA A 52 -20.37 4.90 12.96
C ALA A 52 -18.85 4.79 12.98
N ALA A 53 -18.18 5.07 11.86
CA ALA A 53 -16.74 5.08 11.78
C ALA A 53 -16.12 6.17 12.66
N LYS A 54 -16.73 7.35 12.69
CA LYS A 54 -16.30 8.45 13.55
C LYS A 54 -16.39 8.08 15.03
N LYS A 55 -17.47 7.43 15.43
CA LYS A 55 -17.65 6.90 16.79
C LYS A 55 -16.58 5.88 17.15
N MET A 56 -16.33 4.94 16.25
CA MET A 56 -15.31 3.93 16.41
C MET A 56 -13.92 4.53 16.53
N GLY A 57 -13.61 5.52 15.71
CA GLY A 57 -12.35 6.25 15.75
C GLY A 57 -12.09 6.96 17.07
N GLY A 58 -13.17 7.42 17.73
CA GLY A 58 -13.08 8.09 19.04
C GLY A 58 -12.72 7.16 20.19
N VAL A 59 -12.98 5.86 20.08
CA VAL A 59 -12.70 4.85 21.13
C VAL A 59 -11.59 3.88 20.77
N ALA A 60 -11.15 3.88 19.53
CA ALA A 60 -10.11 2.95 19.07
C ALA A 60 -8.76 3.24 19.73
N LYS A 61 -8.05 2.19 20.08
CA LYS A 61 -6.67 2.25 20.59
C LYS A 61 -5.67 2.51 19.48
N GLY A 62 -5.99 2.12 18.27
CA GLY A 62 -5.22 2.40 17.07
C GLY A 62 -6.08 2.21 15.83
N ILE A 63 -5.70 2.86 14.76
CA ILE A 63 -6.37 2.77 13.47
C ILE A 63 -5.31 2.57 12.40
N LEU A 64 -5.37 1.43 11.72
CA LEU A 64 -4.50 1.15 10.58
C LEU A 64 -5.26 1.48 9.30
N VAL A 65 -4.73 2.43 8.55
CA VAL A 65 -5.41 2.97 7.36
C VAL A 65 -4.58 2.70 6.13
N PHE A 66 -5.22 2.09 5.14
CA PHE A 66 -4.70 1.99 3.78
C PHE A 66 -5.58 2.86 2.87
N PRO A 67 -5.11 4.06 2.51
CA PRO A 67 -5.93 5.01 1.74
C PRO A 67 -6.27 4.50 0.36
N SER A 68 -5.40 3.69 -0.22
CA SER A 68 -5.57 3.19 -1.57
C SER A 68 -4.90 1.83 -1.71
N ILE A 69 -5.71 0.83 -1.96
CA ILE A 69 -5.26 -0.51 -2.34
C ILE A 69 -5.60 -0.72 -3.79
N VAL A 70 -4.61 -1.11 -4.55
CA VAL A 70 -4.77 -1.46 -5.95
C VAL A 70 -4.87 -2.97 -6.06
N LYS A 71 -5.99 -3.43 -6.60
CA LYS A 71 -6.24 -4.82 -6.91
C LYS A 71 -6.36 -4.97 -8.42
N GLY A 72 -5.50 -5.78 -9.00
CA GLY A 72 -5.50 -5.99 -10.43
C GLY A 72 -4.89 -7.33 -10.79
N GLY A 73 -5.09 -7.72 -12.03
CA GLY A 73 -4.51 -8.93 -12.58
C GLY A 73 -5.42 -9.58 -13.59
N PHE A 74 -4.81 -10.42 -14.42
CA PHE A 74 -5.51 -11.15 -15.45
C PHE A 74 -5.75 -12.60 -15.02
N ILE A 75 -4.69 -13.36 -14.86
CA ILE A 75 -4.74 -14.76 -14.38
C ILE A 75 -4.37 -14.83 -12.90
N ILE A 76 -3.38 -14.03 -12.50
CA ILE A 76 -2.96 -13.87 -11.12
C ILE A 76 -3.12 -12.41 -10.77
N GLY A 77 -4.05 -12.10 -9.88
CA GLY A 77 -4.24 -10.77 -9.36
C GLY A 77 -3.44 -10.54 -8.10
N GLY A 78 -3.09 -9.29 -7.84
CA GLY A 78 -2.45 -8.87 -6.61
C GLY A 78 -3.17 -7.68 -5.99
N GLN A 79 -3.04 -7.57 -4.67
CA GLN A 79 -3.45 -6.39 -3.92
C GLN A 79 -2.22 -5.72 -3.35
N PHE A 80 -2.07 -4.43 -3.61
CA PHE A 80 -0.92 -3.65 -3.16
C PHE A 80 -1.40 -2.36 -2.52
N GLY A 81 -0.87 -2.04 -1.37
CA GLY A 81 -1.18 -0.79 -0.71
C GLY A 81 -0.18 -0.44 0.37
N GLU A 82 -0.07 0.84 0.62
CA GLU A 82 0.73 1.38 1.71
C GLU A 82 -0.18 2.15 2.66
N GLY A 83 0.12 2.06 3.94
CA GLY A 83 -0.70 2.66 4.97
C GLY A 83 0.08 3.04 6.20
N ALA A 84 -0.62 3.59 7.17
CA ALA A 84 -0.05 3.99 8.44
C ALA A 84 -0.95 3.61 9.61
N LEU A 85 -0.32 3.27 10.71
CA LEU A 85 -0.98 3.08 12.00
C LEU A 85 -1.01 4.41 12.75
N ARG A 86 -2.22 4.85 13.10
CA ARG A 86 -2.46 6.03 13.95
C ARG A 86 -2.83 5.59 15.35
N VAL A 87 -2.14 6.13 16.33
CA VAL A 87 -2.42 5.95 17.77
C VAL A 87 -2.44 7.32 18.43
N GLY A 88 -3.58 7.68 19.00
CA GLY A 88 -3.76 9.01 19.59
C GLY A 88 -3.55 10.15 18.61
N GLY A 89 -3.94 9.97 17.35
CA GLY A 89 -3.78 10.96 16.27
C GLY A 89 -2.37 11.05 15.70
N ARG A 90 -1.44 10.21 16.14
CA ARG A 90 -0.04 10.23 15.69
C ARG A 90 0.31 8.97 14.91
N THR A 91 1.12 9.11 13.86
CA THR A 91 1.65 7.96 13.12
C THR A 91 2.68 7.22 13.97
N LYS A 92 2.45 5.95 14.20
CA LYS A 92 3.33 5.06 14.96
C LYS A 92 4.06 4.03 14.11
N GLY A 93 3.66 3.86 12.87
CA GLY A 93 4.33 2.93 11.96
C GLY A 93 3.72 3.00 10.58
N TYR A 94 4.49 2.51 9.63
CA TYR A 94 4.07 2.38 8.23
C TYR A 94 3.97 0.91 7.89
N TYR A 95 2.95 0.57 7.10
CA TYR A 95 2.63 -0.81 6.77
C TYR A 95 2.42 -0.93 5.27
N ARG A 96 2.73 -2.10 4.77
CA ARG A 96 2.45 -2.47 3.39
C ARG A 96 1.56 -3.69 3.40
N THR A 97 0.54 -3.69 2.57
CA THR A 97 -0.24 -4.88 2.31
C THR A 97 0.09 -5.40 0.92
N VAL A 98 0.35 -6.69 0.84
CA VAL A 98 0.55 -7.41 -0.41
C VAL A 98 -0.18 -8.74 -0.28
N ALA A 99 -1.13 -8.97 -1.16
CA ALA A 99 -1.85 -10.24 -1.20
C ALA A 99 -1.96 -10.71 -2.64
N ALA A 100 -1.73 -11.99 -2.87
CA ALA A 100 -1.95 -12.63 -4.16
C ALA A 100 -3.34 -13.24 -4.19
N SER A 101 -4.07 -13.04 -5.27
CA SER A 101 -5.34 -13.70 -5.53
C SER A 101 -5.28 -14.44 -6.85
N TYR A 102 -5.96 -15.58 -6.91
CA TYR A 102 -6.05 -16.39 -8.11
C TYR A 102 -7.45 -16.27 -8.70
N GLY A 103 -7.53 -16.12 -10.01
CA GLY A 103 -8.78 -16.04 -10.74
C GLY A 103 -8.73 -15.09 -11.92
N LEU A 104 -9.73 -15.20 -12.77
CA LEU A 104 -9.93 -14.29 -13.88
C LEU A 104 -10.55 -13.00 -13.34
N GLN A 105 -9.74 -11.97 -13.18
CA GLN A 105 -10.22 -10.64 -12.85
C GLN A 105 -10.08 -9.72 -14.05
N ALA A 106 -11.20 -9.18 -14.49
CA ALA A 106 -11.19 -8.18 -15.52
C ALA A 106 -11.02 -6.79 -14.91
N GLY A 107 -9.91 -6.13 -15.23
CA GLY A 107 -9.67 -4.76 -14.84
C GLY A 107 -8.92 -4.58 -13.53
N VAL A 108 -8.78 -3.33 -13.13
CA VAL A 108 -8.09 -2.89 -11.92
C VAL A 108 -9.12 -2.24 -11.00
N GLN A 109 -9.12 -2.66 -9.74
CA GLN A 109 -9.94 -2.06 -8.68
C GLN A 109 -9.06 -1.30 -7.73
N LYS A 110 -9.54 -0.15 -7.29
CA LYS A 110 -8.89 0.70 -6.30
C LYS A 110 -9.87 0.99 -5.16
N PHE A 111 -9.45 0.74 -3.94
CA PHE A 111 -10.27 0.96 -2.75
C PHE A 111 -9.37 1.27 -1.55
N GLY A 112 -9.94 1.84 -0.52
CA GLY A 112 -9.26 2.03 0.76
C GLY A 112 -10.00 1.31 1.87
N TYR A 113 -9.32 1.04 2.96
CA TYR A 113 -9.95 0.54 4.17
C TYR A 113 -9.21 0.97 5.44
N ALA A 114 -9.93 0.92 6.55
CA ALA A 114 -9.40 1.20 7.86
C ALA A 114 -9.74 0.07 8.82
N LEU A 115 -8.76 -0.33 9.61
CA LEU A 115 -8.92 -1.32 10.68
C LEU A 115 -8.86 -0.60 12.02
N PHE A 116 -9.93 -0.72 12.81
CA PHE A 116 -10.04 -0.12 14.12
C PHE A 116 -9.70 -1.15 15.18
N PHE A 117 -8.62 -0.92 15.91
CA PHE A 117 -8.20 -1.77 17.01
C PHE A 117 -8.81 -1.23 18.30
N LEU A 118 -9.79 -1.94 18.84
CA LEU A 118 -10.59 -1.48 19.97
C LEU A 118 -9.99 -1.84 21.32
N SER A 119 -9.00 -2.72 21.35
CA SER A 119 -8.29 -3.14 22.56
C SER A 119 -6.78 -3.01 22.42
N ASP A 120 -6.09 -2.90 23.54
CA ASP A 120 -4.62 -2.90 23.56
C ASP A 120 -4.05 -4.24 23.10
N ASP A 121 -4.73 -5.34 23.40
CA ASP A 121 -4.31 -6.69 22.99
C ASP A 121 -4.36 -6.85 21.47
N ASP A 122 -5.38 -6.35 20.81
CA ASP A 122 -5.49 -6.37 19.35
C ASP A 122 -4.36 -5.56 18.69
N LEU A 123 -4.07 -4.40 19.25
CA LEU A 123 -2.99 -3.55 18.77
C LEU A 123 -1.62 -4.20 18.98
N LYS A 124 -1.44 -4.89 20.09
CA LYS A 124 -0.24 -5.66 20.41
C LYS A 124 -0.05 -6.81 19.43
N TYR A 125 -1.13 -7.48 19.06
CA TYR A 125 -1.11 -8.55 18.07
C TYR A 125 -0.60 -8.05 16.71
N LEU A 126 -1.07 -6.91 16.24
CA LEU A 126 -0.58 -6.28 15.01
C LEU A 126 0.94 -6.07 15.05
N LYS A 127 1.46 -5.55 16.16
CA LYS A 127 2.89 -5.24 16.31
C LYS A 127 3.76 -6.49 16.39
N SER A 128 3.25 -7.58 16.93
CA SER A 128 4.00 -8.82 17.18
C SER A 128 3.92 -9.84 16.06
N SER A 129 2.84 -9.84 15.29
CA SER A 129 2.56 -10.88 14.30
C SER A 129 3.26 -10.69 12.96
N GLY A 130 3.82 -9.53 12.69
CA GLY A 130 4.44 -9.22 11.42
C GLY A 130 3.45 -9.06 10.25
N GLY A 131 2.14 -9.01 10.55
CA GLY A 131 1.11 -8.81 9.54
C GLY A 131 -0.26 -9.28 10.02
N TRP A 132 -1.22 -9.16 9.13
CA TRP A 132 -2.59 -9.64 9.34
C TRP A 132 -3.16 -10.15 8.02
N GLU A 133 -4.21 -10.95 8.11
CA GLU A 133 -4.97 -11.42 6.96
C GLU A 133 -6.40 -10.86 7.03
N ILE A 134 -6.90 -10.56 5.87
CA ILE A 134 -8.30 -10.15 5.67
C ILE A 134 -9.07 -11.28 5.04
#